data_790c20565510f9506dce2a8414f1ea47
#
_entry.id   790c20565510f9506dce2a8414f1ea47
#
_cell.length_a   1.000
_cell.length_b   1.000
_cell.length_c   1.000
_cell.angle_alpha   90.00
_cell.angle_beta   90.00
_cell.angle_gamma   90.00
#
_symmetry.space_group_name_H-M   'P 1'
#
loop_
_entity.id
_entity.type
_entity.pdbx_description
1 polymer ?
#
loop_
_entity_poly.entity_id
_entity_poly.type
_entity_poly.pdbx_seq_one_letter_code
_entity_poly.pdbx_strand_id
1 'polypeptide(L)'
;MKRLSVILLSFLLYLPLCAQFKGTVYVDINQSGTFDKGDKPLEGVMVTDGMNVVKTDRKGRFSLSGFEKTRFISITTPAGFETQQFYLPVKEDRKSYDFIVTESERTKGREHSFIHITDTEVTGGMGRWVTDLQQYIKNEQPAFLIHTGDICYEPGLTMHNQVVNAQTMDCPVYYCIGNHDLVKGNYGEELYESIYGPTWYSFDIGNVHYVVTPIAVSYTH
;
A
#
# COMPACT_ATOMS: atom_id res chain seq x y z
N MET A 1 34.54 24.92 58.90
CA MET A 1 34.32 23.76 58.03
C MET A 1 33.12 24.04 57.15
N LYS A 2 33.33 24.44 55.89
CA LYS A 2 32.26 24.70 54.92
C LYS A 2 31.92 23.40 54.16
N ARG A 3 30.69 22.94 54.29
CA ARG A 3 30.19 21.76 53.53
C ARG A 3 29.84 22.20 52.10
N LEU A 4 30.55 21.69 51.13
CA LEU A 4 30.32 21.89 49.73
C LEU A 4 29.23 20.86 49.29
N SER A 5 28.01 21.33 49.04
CA SER A 5 26.94 20.48 48.48
C SER A 5 27.13 20.42 46.97
N VAL A 6 27.48 19.26 46.46
CA VAL A 6 27.52 18.99 45.00
C VAL A 6 26.13 18.60 44.57
N ILE A 7 25.45 19.46 43.83
CA ILE A 7 24.16 19.16 43.12
C ILE A 7 24.52 18.47 41.83
N LEU A 8 24.31 17.14 41.79
CA LEU A 8 24.44 16.37 40.57
C LEU A 8 23.15 16.59 39.73
N LEU A 9 23.26 17.45 38.70
CA LEU A 9 22.19 17.71 37.76
C LEU A 9 22.17 16.58 36.70
N SER A 10 21.33 15.56 36.91
CA SER A 10 21.13 14.49 35.96
C SER A 10 20.29 15.03 34.78
N PHE A 11 20.95 15.39 33.69
CA PHE A 11 20.30 15.63 32.40
C PHE A 11 19.78 14.26 31.87
N LEU A 12 18.52 13.95 32.09
CA LEU A 12 17.83 12.93 31.33
C LEU A 12 17.72 13.45 29.89
N LEU A 13 18.58 12.97 29.01
CA LEU A 13 18.42 13.08 27.56
C LEU A 13 17.13 12.31 27.18
N TYR A 14 16.03 13.02 27.03
CA TYR A 14 14.86 12.52 26.31
C TYR A 14 15.26 12.39 24.83
N LEU A 15 15.83 11.24 24.46
CA LEU A 15 15.86 10.84 23.06
C LEU A 15 14.43 10.48 22.68
N PRO A 16 13.84 11.13 21.68
CA PRO A 16 12.56 10.70 21.17
C PRO A 16 12.74 9.25 20.71
N LEU A 17 12.01 8.32 21.33
CA LEU A 17 11.96 6.94 20.91
C LEU A 17 11.17 6.91 19.60
N CYS A 18 11.85 7.18 18.49
CA CYS A 18 11.27 7.03 17.16
C CYS A 18 10.90 5.55 16.99
N ALA A 19 9.63 5.26 16.70
CA ALA A 19 9.20 3.91 16.43
C ALA A 19 10.03 3.35 15.27
N GLN A 20 10.70 2.22 15.47
CA GLN A 20 11.48 1.56 14.43
C GLN A 20 10.62 0.47 13.78
N PHE A 21 10.34 0.63 12.49
CA PHE A 21 9.64 -0.38 11.70
C PHE A 21 10.68 -1.22 10.95
N LYS A 22 10.54 -2.53 11.04
CA LYS A 22 11.44 -3.48 10.38
C LYS A 22 10.65 -4.62 9.78
N GLY A 23 11.20 -5.24 8.75
CA GLY A 23 10.59 -6.39 8.09
C GLY A 23 11.47 -6.93 6.98
N THR A 24 10.88 -7.83 6.21
CA THR A 24 11.52 -8.51 5.10
C THR A 24 10.59 -8.51 3.89
N VAL A 25 11.15 -8.33 2.70
CA VAL A 25 10.46 -8.58 1.43
C VAL A 25 11.03 -9.83 0.83
N TYR A 26 10.16 -10.76 0.43
CA TYR A 26 10.58 -12.04 -0.14
C TYR A 26 9.65 -12.51 -1.27
N VAL A 27 10.22 -13.33 -2.14
CA VAL A 27 9.48 -14.02 -3.21
C VAL A 27 9.02 -15.35 -2.66
N ASP A 28 7.71 -15.54 -2.60
CA ASP A 28 7.05 -16.80 -2.23
C ASP A 28 7.08 -17.74 -3.45
N ILE A 29 8.01 -18.67 -3.42
CA ILE A 29 8.25 -19.59 -4.54
C ILE A 29 7.20 -20.71 -4.61
N ASN A 30 6.71 -21.15 -3.46
CA ASN A 30 5.75 -22.26 -3.38
C ASN A 30 4.32 -21.80 -3.19
N GLN A 31 4.08 -20.48 -3.16
CA GLN A 31 2.78 -19.85 -2.98
C GLN A 31 2.07 -20.27 -1.66
N SER A 32 2.87 -20.45 -0.62
CA SER A 32 2.36 -20.84 0.72
C SER A 32 1.69 -19.68 1.45
N GLY A 33 1.96 -18.43 1.05
CA GLY A 33 1.50 -17.22 1.72
C GLY A 33 2.27 -16.86 2.99
N THR A 34 3.33 -17.61 3.31
CA THR A 34 4.16 -17.40 4.50
C THR A 34 5.63 -17.60 4.15
N PHE A 35 6.53 -16.84 4.82
CA PHE A 35 7.96 -17.04 4.62
C PHE A 35 8.41 -18.40 5.13
N ASP A 36 8.94 -19.22 4.23
CA ASP A 36 9.41 -20.58 4.55
C ASP A 36 10.70 -20.98 3.82
N LYS A 37 11.07 -22.27 3.99
CA LYS A 37 12.28 -22.81 3.37
C LYS A 37 12.08 -22.97 1.86
N GLY A 38 12.71 -22.16 1.09
CA GLY A 38 12.66 -22.15 -0.38
C GLY A 38 12.38 -20.78 -0.93
N ASP A 39 11.77 -19.93 -0.13
CA ASP A 39 11.54 -18.54 -0.48
C ASP A 39 12.83 -17.76 -0.60
N LYS A 40 12.81 -16.76 -1.46
CA LYS A 40 13.99 -15.95 -1.75
C LYS A 40 13.81 -14.53 -1.24
N PRO A 41 14.77 -14.02 -0.45
CA PRO A 41 14.75 -12.60 -0.09
C PRO A 41 14.89 -11.74 -1.35
N LEU A 42 14.15 -10.62 -1.41
CA LEU A 42 14.19 -9.69 -2.53
C LEU A 42 14.95 -8.42 -2.15
N GLU A 43 16.14 -8.24 -2.76
CA GLU A 43 16.98 -7.05 -2.58
C GLU A 43 16.47 -5.87 -3.41
N GLY A 44 16.69 -4.64 -2.90
CA GLY A 44 16.50 -3.41 -3.66
C GLY A 44 15.06 -2.90 -3.74
N VAL A 45 14.12 -3.55 -3.07
CA VAL A 45 12.73 -3.09 -3.00
C VAL A 45 12.65 -1.82 -2.17
N MET A 46 11.99 -0.79 -2.69
CA MET A 46 11.73 0.43 -1.94
C MET A 46 10.61 0.21 -0.93
N VAL A 47 10.86 0.62 0.31
CA VAL A 47 9.92 0.54 1.43
C VAL A 47 9.78 1.92 2.04
N THR A 48 8.56 2.33 2.34
CA THR A 48 8.26 3.65 2.88
C THR A 48 7.29 3.61 4.05
N ASP A 49 7.41 4.59 4.94
CA ASP A 49 6.45 4.90 6.01
C ASP A 49 5.54 6.10 5.65
N GLY A 50 5.62 6.57 4.38
CA GLY A 50 4.93 7.76 3.89
C GLY A 50 5.79 9.03 3.87
N MET A 51 6.94 9.05 4.58
CA MET A 51 7.88 10.17 4.60
C MET A 51 9.31 9.72 4.28
N ASN A 52 9.74 8.64 4.89
CA ASN A 52 11.07 8.07 4.69
C ASN A 52 11.00 6.91 3.69
N VAL A 53 12.05 6.75 2.90
CA VAL A 53 12.18 5.65 1.93
C VAL A 53 13.51 4.97 2.16
N VAL A 54 13.50 3.65 2.26
CA VAL A 54 14.68 2.80 2.32
C VAL A 54 14.60 1.70 1.27
N LYS A 55 15.73 1.02 1.02
CA LYS A 55 15.76 -0.18 0.17
C LYS A 55 16.06 -1.41 1.01
N THR A 56 15.50 -2.54 0.60
CA THR A 56 15.84 -3.83 1.20
C THR A 56 17.29 -4.22 0.92
N ASP A 57 17.94 -4.85 1.89
CA ASP A 57 19.29 -5.41 1.78
C ASP A 57 19.30 -6.76 1.00
N ARG A 58 20.50 -7.36 0.83
CA ARG A 58 20.66 -8.67 0.17
C ARG A 58 19.89 -9.82 0.84
N LYS A 59 19.45 -9.63 2.07
CA LYS A 59 18.61 -10.58 2.80
C LYS A 59 17.13 -10.17 2.79
N GLY A 60 16.76 -9.24 1.91
CA GLY A 60 15.40 -8.71 1.79
C GLY A 60 14.96 -7.83 2.96
N ARG A 61 15.82 -7.49 3.92
CA ARG A 61 15.47 -6.81 5.15
C ARG A 61 15.53 -5.30 5.01
N PHE A 62 14.64 -4.63 5.73
CA PHE A 62 14.63 -3.18 5.84
C PHE A 62 14.44 -2.72 7.29
N SER A 63 14.75 -1.46 7.53
CA SER A 63 14.50 -0.76 8.80
C SER A 63 14.23 0.71 8.53
N LEU A 64 13.08 1.20 9.02
CA LEU A 64 12.62 2.58 8.94
C LEU A 64 12.53 3.17 10.33
N SER A 65 12.90 4.45 10.48
CA SER A 65 12.80 5.13 11.79
C SER A 65 11.38 5.52 12.16
N GLY A 66 10.48 5.57 11.20
CA GLY A 66 9.12 6.06 11.42
C GLY A 66 9.04 7.56 11.72
N PHE A 67 7.83 8.08 11.73
CA PHE A 67 7.50 9.42 12.22
C PHE A 67 6.15 9.37 12.96
N GLU A 68 5.82 10.43 13.68
CA GLU A 68 4.66 10.45 14.61
C GLU A 68 3.32 10.06 13.95
N LYS A 69 3.16 10.38 12.66
CA LYS A 69 1.92 10.13 11.92
C LYS A 69 1.98 8.95 10.96
N THR A 70 2.96 8.05 11.12
CA THR A 70 3.05 6.84 10.29
C THR A 70 1.80 5.98 10.47
N ARG A 71 1.03 5.80 9.40
CA ARG A 71 -0.19 4.97 9.39
C ARG A 71 0.02 3.64 8.71
N PHE A 72 0.88 3.61 7.72
CA PHE A 72 1.18 2.42 6.91
C PHE A 72 2.69 2.26 6.70
N ILE A 73 3.10 1.02 6.56
CA ILE A 73 4.36 0.67 5.92
C ILE A 73 4.00 0.06 4.57
N SER A 74 4.59 0.54 3.50
CA SER A 74 4.29 0.05 2.15
C SER A 74 5.55 -0.19 1.32
N ILE A 75 5.42 -1.04 0.31
CA ILE A 75 6.46 -1.28 -0.68
C ILE A 75 6.06 -0.67 -2.03
N THR A 76 7.04 -0.21 -2.80
CA THR A 76 6.88 -0.08 -4.24
C THR A 76 6.98 -1.48 -4.83
N THR A 77 5.87 -2.05 -5.31
CA THR A 77 5.87 -3.38 -5.96
C THR A 77 6.77 -3.31 -7.19
N PRO A 78 7.86 -4.09 -7.26
CA PRO A 78 8.80 -4.01 -8.39
C PRO A 78 8.21 -4.62 -9.66
N ALA A 79 8.66 -4.14 -10.82
CA ALA A 79 8.34 -4.75 -12.11
C ALA A 79 8.76 -6.23 -12.14
N GLY A 80 7.93 -7.08 -12.75
CA GLY A 80 8.12 -8.53 -12.77
C GLY A 80 7.60 -9.25 -11.54
N PHE A 81 6.94 -8.52 -10.62
CA PHE A 81 6.32 -9.09 -9.43
C PHE A 81 4.90 -8.58 -9.25
N GLU A 82 4.11 -9.35 -8.53
CA GLU A 82 2.78 -9.00 -8.03
C GLU A 82 2.70 -9.25 -6.53
N THR A 83 1.83 -8.54 -5.85
CA THR A 83 1.50 -8.78 -4.44
C THR A 83 0.01 -8.54 -4.21
N GLN A 84 -0.57 -9.32 -3.34
CA GLN A 84 -1.95 -9.07 -2.88
C GLN A 84 -2.00 -7.94 -1.84
N GLN A 85 -0.87 -7.64 -1.20
CA GLN A 85 -0.81 -6.67 -0.10
C GLN A 85 0.50 -5.89 -0.16
N PHE A 86 0.50 -4.73 -0.81
CA PHE A 86 1.68 -3.86 -0.90
C PHE A 86 1.84 -2.91 0.30
N TYR A 87 0.88 -2.87 1.23
CA TYR A 87 0.90 -2.05 2.44
C TYR A 87 0.45 -2.84 3.66
N LEU A 88 0.92 -2.45 4.82
CA LEU A 88 0.51 -2.99 6.11
C LEU A 88 0.19 -1.83 7.06
N PRO A 89 -0.99 -1.79 7.68
CA PRO A 89 -1.30 -0.76 8.66
C PRO A 89 -0.42 -0.89 9.89
N VAL A 90 0.01 0.24 10.43
CA VAL A 90 0.77 0.30 11.68
C VAL A 90 -0.13 -0.12 12.82
N LYS A 91 0.33 -1.09 13.63
CA LYS A 91 -0.35 -1.60 14.82
C LYS A 91 0.67 -1.72 15.95
N GLU A 92 0.24 -1.38 17.18
CA GLU A 92 1.11 -1.41 18.37
C GLU A 92 1.69 -2.80 18.66
N ASP A 93 0.93 -3.85 18.40
CA ASP A 93 1.32 -5.24 18.64
C ASP A 93 2.13 -5.87 17.50
N ARG A 94 2.24 -5.20 16.34
CA ARG A 94 2.95 -5.74 15.18
C ARG A 94 4.45 -5.58 15.32
N LYS A 95 5.17 -6.71 15.34
CA LYS A 95 6.62 -6.77 15.53
C LYS A 95 7.43 -6.74 14.24
N SER A 96 6.81 -7.13 13.11
CA SER A 96 7.44 -7.17 11.79
C SER A 96 6.45 -6.80 10.70
N TYR A 97 6.96 -6.16 9.65
CA TYR A 97 6.23 -5.74 8.46
C TYR A 97 6.78 -6.51 7.27
N ASP A 98 6.40 -7.78 7.16
CA ASP A 98 6.90 -8.65 6.11
C ASP A 98 5.98 -8.60 4.89
N PHE A 99 6.57 -8.53 3.70
CA PHE A 99 5.86 -8.45 2.43
C PHE A 99 6.19 -9.64 1.56
N ILE A 100 5.15 -10.18 0.94
CA ILE A 100 5.21 -11.31 0.05
C ILE A 100 4.96 -10.82 -1.37
N VAL A 101 5.83 -11.21 -2.30
CA VAL A 101 5.62 -10.97 -3.73
C VAL A 101 5.75 -12.29 -4.48
N THR A 102 5.08 -12.41 -5.62
CA THR A 102 5.18 -13.53 -6.54
C THR A 102 5.68 -13.06 -7.89
N GLU A 103 6.50 -13.85 -8.59
CA GLU A 103 6.94 -13.50 -9.93
C GLU A 103 5.74 -13.42 -10.89
N SER A 104 5.75 -12.42 -11.77
CA SER A 104 4.68 -12.19 -12.74
C SER A 104 5.27 -11.76 -14.10
N GLU A 105 4.97 -12.52 -15.13
CA GLU A 105 5.30 -12.14 -16.50
C GLU A 105 4.44 -10.97 -17.00
N ARG A 106 3.25 -10.80 -16.45
CA ARG A 106 2.30 -9.74 -16.80
C ARG A 106 2.86 -8.34 -16.50
N THR A 107 3.62 -8.19 -15.42
CA THR A 107 4.17 -6.91 -14.96
C THR A 107 5.60 -6.66 -15.41
N LYS A 108 6.22 -7.59 -16.17
CA LYS A 108 7.63 -7.56 -16.55
C LYS A 108 7.89 -6.87 -17.88
N GLY A 109 6.94 -6.93 -18.80
CA GLY A 109 7.09 -6.45 -20.18
C GLY A 109 7.25 -4.93 -20.28
N ARG A 110 8.10 -4.45 -21.18
CA ARG A 110 8.24 -3.01 -21.46
C ARG A 110 6.97 -2.43 -22.08
N GLU A 111 6.36 -3.19 -22.98
CA GLU A 111 5.06 -2.86 -23.57
C GLU A 111 4.00 -3.56 -22.76
N HIS A 112 3.03 -2.81 -22.27
CA HIS A 112 1.91 -3.33 -21.49
C HIS A 112 0.66 -2.46 -21.68
N SER A 113 -0.49 -3.07 -21.52
CA SER A 113 -1.76 -2.39 -21.45
C SER A 113 -2.26 -2.37 -20.02
N PHE A 114 -3.10 -1.42 -19.68
CA PHE A 114 -3.83 -1.38 -18.41
C PHE A 114 -5.25 -0.90 -18.63
N ILE A 115 -6.12 -1.20 -17.68
CA ILE A 115 -7.50 -0.72 -17.69
C ILE A 115 -7.61 0.42 -16.68
N HIS A 116 -8.24 1.51 -17.13
CA HIS A 116 -8.57 2.65 -16.29
C HIS A 116 -10.08 2.76 -16.15
N ILE A 117 -10.56 2.79 -14.91
CA ILE A 117 -11.95 3.06 -14.57
C ILE A 117 -12.00 4.19 -13.54
N THR A 118 -13.12 4.90 -13.50
CA THR A 118 -13.34 6.03 -12.58
C THR A 118 -14.85 6.24 -12.41
N ASP A 119 -15.24 7.04 -11.42
CA ASP A 119 -16.62 7.53 -11.25
C ASP A 119 -17.68 6.41 -11.28
N THR A 120 -17.42 5.32 -10.59
CA THR A 120 -18.36 4.19 -10.56
C THR A 120 -19.58 4.48 -9.71
N GLU A 121 -19.48 5.41 -8.75
CA GLU A 121 -20.56 5.94 -7.90
C GLU A 121 -21.56 4.89 -7.42
N VAL A 122 -21.06 3.83 -6.82
CA VAL A 122 -21.86 2.68 -6.40
C VAL A 122 -22.82 3.07 -5.26
N THR A 123 -24.10 3.16 -5.56
CA THR A 123 -25.12 3.58 -4.59
C THR A 123 -26.08 2.48 -4.16
N GLY A 124 -26.15 1.36 -4.87
CA GLY A 124 -27.15 0.34 -4.58
C GLY A 124 -26.99 -0.97 -5.34
N GLY A 125 -25.84 -1.59 -5.26
CA GLY A 125 -25.53 -2.83 -5.93
C GLY A 125 -24.64 -2.65 -7.16
N MET A 126 -23.82 -3.66 -7.41
CA MET A 126 -22.88 -3.66 -8.53
C MET A 126 -23.61 -4.12 -9.78
N GLY A 127 -23.68 -3.25 -10.74
CA GLY A 127 -24.32 -3.54 -12.02
C GLY A 127 -23.59 -4.63 -12.84
N ARG A 128 -24.17 -4.99 -13.99
CA ARG A 128 -23.61 -5.96 -14.94
C ARG A 128 -22.19 -5.59 -15.43
N TRP A 129 -21.81 -4.32 -15.35
CA TRP A 129 -20.51 -3.81 -15.78
C TRP A 129 -19.33 -4.54 -15.10
N VAL A 130 -19.50 -5.04 -13.86
CA VAL A 130 -18.45 -5.80 -13.15
C VAL A 130 -18.14 -7.09 -13.88
N THR A 131 -19.16 -7.85 -14.27
CA THR A 131 -19.00 -9.10 -15.04
C THR A 131 -18.42 -8.84 -16.42
N ASP A 132 -18.85 -7.76 -17.07
CA ASP A 132 -18.34 -7.37 -18.38
C ASP A 132 -16.86 -6.96 -18.28
N LEU A 133 -16.48 -6.23 -17.22
CA LEU A 133 -15.10 -5.87 -16.92
C LEU A 133 -14.22 -7.11 -16.65
N GLN A 134 -14.69 -8.05 -15.83
CA GLN A 134 -14.00 -9.31 -15.57
C GLN A 134 -13.75 -10.11 -16.86
N GLN A 135 -14.77 -10.18 -17.73
CA GLN A 135 -14.62 -10.88 -19.01
C GLN A 135 -13.62 -10.16 -19.92
N TYR A 136 -13.60 -8.83 -19.93
CA TYR A 136 -12.66 -8.03 -20.69
C TYR A 136 -11.23 -8.26 -20.20
N ILE A 137 -10.99 -8.20 -18.88
CA ILE A 137 -9.69 -8.46 -18.26
C ILE A 137 -9.19 -9.86 -18.63
N LYS A 138 -10.08 -10.86 -18.56
CA LYS A 138 -9.72 -12.23 -18.92
C LYS A 138 -9.27 -12.37 -20.37
N ASN A 139 -9.87 -11.62 -21.29
CA ASN A 139 -9.53 -11.68 -22.70
C ASN A 139 -8.26 -10.89 -23.04
N GLU A 140 -8.12 -9.68 -22.49
CA GLU A 140 -7.06 -8.74 -22.84
C GLU A 140 -5.79 -8.91 -21.99
N GLN A 141 -5.88 -9.57 -20.82
CA GLN A 141 -4.77 -9.82 -19.91
C GLN A 141 -3.93 -8.55 -19.60
N PRO A 142 -4.55 -7.43 -19.17
CA PRO A 142 -3.84 -6.19 -18.87
C PRO A 142 -2.83 -6.40 -17.74
N ALA A 143 -1.80 -5.56 -17.69
CA ALA A 143 -0.82 -5.59 -16.62
C ALA A 143 -1.44 -5.23 -15.26
N PHE A 144 -2.43 -4.33 -15.26
CA PHE A 144 -3.17 -3.95 -14.06
C PHE A 144 -4.48 -3.24 -14.43
N LEU A 145 -5.34 -3.08 -13.42
CA LEU A 145 -6.49 -2.19 -13.43
C LEU A 145 -6.24 -1.06 -12.44
N ILE A 146 -6.57 0.17 -12.81
CA ILE A 146 -6.56 1.32 -11.90
C ILE A 146 -7.92 1.99 -11.85
N HIS A 147 -8.41 2.26 -10.63
CA HIS A 147 -9.58 3.06 -10.36
C HIS A 147 -9.14 4.43 -9.82
N THR A 148 -9.51 5.51 -10.49
CA THR A 148 -9.00 6.85 -10.15
C THR A 148 -9.96 7.70 -9.34
N GLY A 149 -10.79 7.05 -8.53
CA GLY A 149 -11.61 7.72 -7.52
C GLY A 149 -13.07 7.89 -7.89
N ASP A 150 -13.79 8.54 -7.00
CA ASP A 150 -15.25 8.64 -7.00
C ASP A 150 -15.90 7.23 -7.10
N ILE A 151 -15.41 6.36 -6.19
CA ILE A 151 -15.89 4.99 -6.07
C ILE A 151 -17.31 5.01 -5.54
N CYS A 152 -17.53 5.63 -4.41
CA CYS A 152 -18.83 5.99 -3.86
C CYS A 152 -18.76 6.46 -2.40
N TYR A 153 -19.91 6.87 -1.89
CA TYR A 153 -20.20 7.13 -0.48
C TYR A 153 -20.08 5.87 0.39
N GLU A 154 -20.10 6.03 1.70
CA GLU A 154 -19.70 5.04 2.72
C GLU A 154 -20.14 3.58 2.43
N PRO A 155 -21.42 3.23 2.16
CA PRO A 155 -21.76 1.82 1.90
C PRO A 155 -21.15 1.29 0.61
N GLY A 156 -20.99 2.12 -0.40
CA GLY A 156 -20.49 1.75 -1.71
C GLY A 156 -19.01 1.41 -1.70
N LEU A 157 -18.18 2.07 -0.89
CA LEU A 157 -16.75 1.77 -0.77
C LEU A 157 -16.53 0.30 -0.39
N THR A 158 -17.19 -0.17 0.67
CA THR A 158 -17.08 -1.56 1.10
C THR A 158 -17.62 -2.53 0.06
N MET A 159 -18.76 -2.23 -0.54
CA MET A 159 -19.38 -3.06 -1.57
C MET A 159 -18.50 -3.17 -2.81
N HIS A 160 -17.95 -2.06 -3.27
CA HIS A 160 -17.05 -2.02 -4.43
C HIS A 160 -15.81 -2.90 -4.20
N ASN A 161 -15.14 -2.77 -3.04
CA ASN A 161 -13.96 -3.55 -2.74
C ASN A 161 -14.22 -5.07 -2.65
N GLN A 162 -15.45 -5.50 -2.37
CA GLN A 162 -15.81 -6.92 -2.35
C GLN A 162 -15.81 -7.53 -3.76
N VAL A 163 -16.06 -6.73 -4.80
CA VAL A 163 -16.25 -7.23 -6.16
C VAL A 163 -15.23 -6.72 -7.17
N VAL A 164 -14.55 -5.61 -6.87
CA VAL A 164 -13.42 -5.10 -7.67
C VAL A 164 -12.18 -5.13 -6.78
N ASN A 165 -11.36 -6.14 -6.92
CA ASN A 165 -10.08 -6.31 -6.22
C ASN A 165 -9.21 -7.29 -7.01
N ALA A 166 -7.95 -7.46 -6.62
CA ALA A 166 -7.01 -8.28 -7.37
C ALA A 166 -7.45 -9.75 -7.52
N GLN A 167 -8.17 -10.31 -6.53
CA GLN A 167 -8.64 -11.70 -6.59
C GLN A 167 -9.82 -11.86 -7.55
N THR A 168 -10.78 -10.92 -7.50
CA THR A 168 -11.99 -11.01 -8.33
C THR A 168 -11.74 -10.61 -9.78
N MET A 169 -10.73 -9.75 -10.03
CA MET A 169 -10.35 -9.27 -11.36
C MET A 169 -9.25 -10.09 -12.02
N ASP A 170 -8.63 -11.01 -11.27
CA ASP A 170 -7.50 -11.81 -11.78
C ASP A 170 -6.37 -10.96 -12.39
N CYS A 171 -6.14 -9.77 -11.82
CA CYS A 171 -5.02 -8.89 -12.13
C CYS A 171 -4.75 -7.92 -10.97
N PRO A 172 -3.56 -7.32 -10.88
CA PRO A 172 -3.32 -6.24 -9.92
C PRO A 172 -4.34 -5.11 -10.05
N VAL A 173 -4.89 -4.66 -8.91
CA VAL A 173 -5.85 -3.56 -8.87
C VAL A 173 -5.31 -2.47 -7.96
N TYR A 174 -5.24 -1.26 -8.49
CA TYR A 174 -4.78 -0.07 -7.79
C TYR A 174 -5.89 0.97 -7.69
N TYR A 175 -5.86 1.80 -6.65
CA TYR A 175 -6.91 2.77 -6.37
C TYR A 175 -6.33 4.15 -6.09
N CYS A 176 -6.93 5.19 -6.67
CA CYS A 176 -6.79 6.57 -6.20
C CYS A 176 -8.06 6.95 -5.45
N ILE A 177 -7.93 7.83 -4.47
CA ILE A 177 -9.06 8.41 -3.78
C ILE A 177 -9.64 9.57 -4.61
N GLY A 178 -10.97 9.63 -4.73
CA GLY A 178 -11.69 10.77 -5.27
C GLY A 178 -12.32 11.64 -4.17
N ASN A 179 -12.94 12.76 -4.54
CA ASN A 179 -13.56 13.64 -3.57
C ASN A 179 -14.87 13.06 -2.98
N HIS A 180 -15.60 12.22 -3.71
CA HIS A 180 -16.77 11.50 -3.19
C HIS A 180 -16.41 10.36 -2.23
N ASP A 181 -15.14 9.98 -2.15
CA ASP A 181 -14.63 8.95 -1.25
C ASP A 181 -14.21 9.51 0.12
N LEU A 182 -14.21 10.85 0.28
CA LEU A 182 -13.92 11.56 1.52
C LEU A 182 -15.17 11.63 2.41
N VAL A 183 -15.58 10.49 2.96
CA VAL A 183 -16.90 10.35 3.57
C VAL A 183 -16.90 10.30 5.09
N LYS A 184 -15.78 9.94 5.72
CA LYS A 184 -15.77 9.73 7.18
C LYS A 184 -14.35 9.83 7.77
N GLY A 185 -14.32 10.36 9.00
CA GLY A 185 -13.11 10.50 9.80
C GLY A 185 -12.76 11.96 10.07
N ASN A 186 -11.64 12.20 10.76
CA ASN A 186 -11.21 13.54 11.16
C ASN A 186 -10.66 14.36 9.98
N TYR A 187 -10.10 13.67 8.98
CA TYR A 187 -9.55 14.28 7.76
C TYR A 187 -10.22 13.74 6.47
N GLY A 188 -11.25 12.88 6.62
CA GLY A 188 -12.09 12.39 5.53
C GLY A 188 -11.60 11.11 4.85
N GLU A 189 -10.33 10.78 4.94
CA GLU A 189 -9.73 9.62 4.25
C GLU A 189 -9.76 8.32 5.06
N GLU A 190 -10.03 8.37 6.37
CA GLU A 190 -9.84 7.24 7.30
C GLU A 190 -10.63 6.01 6.91
N LEU A 191 -11.87 6.18 6.46
CA LEU A 191 -12.67 5.05 6.00
C LEU A 191 -12.09 4.46 4.72
N TYR A 192 -11.76 5.30 3.74
CA TYR A 192 -11.12 4.88 2.50
C TYR A 192 -9.84 4.11 2.79
N GLU A 193 -8.93 4.67 3.60
CA GLU A 193 -7.67 4.04 3.96
C GLU A 193 -7.83 2.70 4.69
N SER A 194 -8.89 2.56 5.47
CA SER A 194 -9.18 1.28 6.16
C SER A 194 -9.56 0.15 5.20
N ILE A 195 -10.06 0.50 4.00
CA ILE A 195 -10.54 -0.44 2.98
C ILE A 195 -9.49 -0.64 1.88
N TYR A 196 -8.93 0.46 1.35
CA TYR A 196 -8.07 0.47 0.16
C TYR A 196 -6.58 0.72 0.46
N GLY A 197 -6.25 1.13 1.68
CA GLY A 197 -4.88 1.42 2.10
C GLY A 197 -4.43 2.85 1.84
N PRO A 198 -3.10 3.09 1.75
CA PRO A 198 -2.55 4.42 1.66
C PRO A 198 -2.98 5.14 0.38
N THR A 199 -3.22 6.45 0.49
CA THR A 199 -3.57 7.31 -0.64
C THR A 199 -2.34 7.78 -1.43
N TRP A 200 -1.13 7.56 -0.88
CA TRP A 200 0.16 7.84 -1.52
C TRP A 200 0.96 6.56 -1.65
N TYR A 201 1.26 6.14 -2.85
CA TYR A 201 2.09 4.96 -3.10
C TYR A 201 2.60 4.92 -4.54
N SER A 202 3.45 3.94 -4.84
CA SER A 202 3.96 3.71 -6.20
C SER A 202 4.14 2.23 -6.49
N PHE A 203 4.21 1.90 -7.78
CA PHE A 203 4.51 0.56 -8.27
C PHE A 203 5.18 0.63 -9.63
N ASP A 204 5.88 -0.44 -10.01
CA ASP A 204 6.61 -0.53 -11.27
C ASP A 204 5.99 -1.59 -12.18
N ILE A 205 5.82 -1.26 -13.46
CA ILE A 205 5.44 -2.20 -14.50
C ILE A 205 6.44 -2.06 -15.65
N GLY A 206 7.15 -3.12 -15.99
CA GLY A 206 8.19 -3.06 -17.01
C GLY A 206 9.25 -2.01 -16.67
N ASN A 207 9.33 -0.96 -17.47
CA ASN A 207 10.26 0.16 -17.27
C ASN A 207 9.54 1.46 -16.88
N VAL A 208 8.28 1.38 -16.46
CA VAL A 208 7.46 2.53 -16.06
C VAL A 208 7.25 2.52 -14.56
N HIS A 209 7.53 3.65 -13.92
CA HIS A 209 7.23 3.90 -12.51
C HIS A 209 5.92 4.67 -12.41
N TYR A 210 4.91 4.08 -11.80
CA TYR A 210 3.60 4.67 -11.56
C TYR A 210 3.56 5.26 -10.14
N VAL A 211 3.07 6.49 -10.03
CA VAL A 211 2.90 7.18 -8.74
C VAL A 211 1.45 7.56 -8.57
N VAL A 212 0.86 7.11 -7.48
CA VAL A 212 -0.51 7.45 -7.08
C VAL A 212 -0.42 8.54 -6.00
N THR A 213 -1.14 9.64 -6.24
CA THR A 213 -1.22 10.77 -5.32
C THR A 213 -2.68 11.18 -5.14
N PRO A 214 -3.12 11.49 -3.91
CA PRO A 214 -4.45 12.06 -3.71
C PRO A 214 -4.46 13.50 -4.23
N ILE A 215 -5.33 13.79 -5.16
CA ILE A 215 -5.69 15.16 -5.53
C ILE A 215 -7.16 15.33 -5.13
N ALA A 216 -7.41 15.38 -3.83
CA ALA A 216 -8.73 15.72 -3.35
C ALA A 216 -8.90 17.24 -3.43
N VAL A 217 -9.67 17.70 -4.38
CA VAL A 217 -10.14 19.09 -4.42
C VAL A 217 -11.44 19.16 -3.64
N SER A 218 -11.39 19.65 -2.39
CA SER A 218 -12.61 20.01 -1.68
C SER A 218 -13.12 21.32 -2.25
N TYR A 219 -14.25 21.27 -2.93
CA TYR A 219 -15.01 22.48 -3.24
C TYR A 219 -15.70 22.93 -1.95
N THR A 220 -15.14 23.93 -1.29
CA THR A 220 -15.89 24.70 -0.31
C THR A 220 -16.85 25.60 -1.08
N HIS A 221 -18.13 25.24 -1.05
CA HIS A 221 -19.20 26.12 -1.48
C HIS A 221 -19.56 27.11 -0.35
#